data_c7f3e96fb718fa944f0685349e58e65b
#
_entry.id   c7f3e96fb718fa944f0685349e58e65b
#
_cell.length_a   1.000
_cell.length_b   1.000
_cell.length_c   1.000
_cell.angle_alpha   90.00
_cell.angle_beta   90.00
_cell.angle_gamma   90.00
#
_symmetry.space_group_name_H-M   'P 1'
#
loop_
_entity.id
_entity.type
_entity.pdbx_description
1 polymer ?
#
loop_
_entity_poly.entity_id
_entity_poly.type
_entity_poly.pdbx_seq_one_letter_code
_entity_poly.pdbx_strand_id
1 'polypeptide(L)'
;MRDFTLKTYKRLLEALEANGYTFLTFEEYCAIRQGTSSQKTLPEQYVIMRHDVDKRPEFSVLTAEMEAGMGVKASYYFRIGKESNRPECIKRIAQLGHEIGYHYEDMSLCKGDHDKAYAHFKESLEYFRQFYPIRTCCMHGAPTSRHDSRKLWEKYSYRDLQLTGEPYFDVDFNQVLYLTDTGRCWDGFYFSLRDRVTDQQQRWNDAGWSYHTTDEIINAVQAGTIAKAMMINTHPQRWTDKPVAWVKELVTQNVKNFVKATIIHGYIYELFAFLIP
;
A
#
# COMPACT_ATOMS: atom_id res chain seq x y z
N MET A 1 7.18 23.23 -2.19
CA MET A 1 8.19 22.27 -2.78
C MET A 1 7.46 21.37 -3.74
N ARG A 2 8.13 20.71 -4.73
CA ARG A 2 7.45 19.70 -5.57
C ARG A 2 7.14 18.49 -4.70
N ASP A 3 5.89 18.03 -4.71
CA ASP A 3 5.47 16.81 -4.04
C ASP A 3 5.85 15.55 -4.82
N PHE A 4 5.78 14.36 -4.20
CA PHE A 4 6.15 13.08 -4.79
C PHE A 4 7.58 13.05 -5.33
N THR A 5 8.53 13.62 -4.56
CA THR A 5 9.97 13.49 -4.74
C THR A 5 10.57 12.68 -3.59
N LEU A 6 11.72 12.04 -3.81
CA LEU A 6 12.42 11.34 -2.73
C LEU A 6 12.80 12.31 -1.59
N LYS A 7 13.09 13.58 -1.91
CA LYS A 7 13.33 14.61 -0.92
C LYS A 7 12.10 14.88 -0.04
N THR A 8 10.92 14.96 -0.65
CA THR A 8 9.67 15.16 0.10
C THR A 8 9.33 13.93 0.94
N TYR A 9 9.56 12.73 0.39
CA TYR A 9 9.38 11.48 1.14
C TYR A 9 10.30 11.42 2.37
N LYS A 10 11.58 11.76 2.20
CA LYS A 10 12.54 11.83 3.32
C LYS A 10 12.06 12.78 4.43
N ARG A 11 11.56 13.96 4.06
CA ARG A 11 11.01 14.94 5.04
C ARG A 11 9.81 14.38 5.80
N LEU A 12 8.97 13.57 5.15
CA LEU A 12 7.85 12.88 5.81
C LEU A 12 8.37 11.91 6.88
N LEU A 13 9.37 11.08 6.53
CA LEU A 13 9.99 10.15 7.48
C LEU A 13 10.66 10.89 8.63
N GLU A 14 11.44 11.95 8.35
CA GLU A 14 12.08 12.80 9.37
C GLU A 14 11.05 13.43 10.32
N ALA A 15 9.92 13.89 9.80
CA ALA A 15 8.85 14.47 10.62
C ALA A 15 8.21 13.42 11.53
N LEU A 16 7.93 12.22 11.02
CA LEU A 16 7.38 11.10 11.80
C LEU A 16 8.36 10.70 12.93
N GLU A 17 9.63 10.48 12.59
CA GLU A 17 10.67 10.12 13.55
C GLU A 17 10.83 11.18 14.66
N ALA A 18 10.95 12.45 14.27
CA ALA A 18 11.12 13.57 15.21
C ALA A 18 9.92 13.76 16.15
N ASN A 19 8.73 13.28 15.77
CA ASN A 19 7.53 13.32 16.59
C ASN A 19 7.21 11.99 17.29
N GLY A 20 8.19 11.08 17.38
CA GLY A 20 8.13 9.89 18.22
C GLY A 20 7.37 8.71 17.63
N TYR A 21 7.11 8.69 16.32
CA TYR A 21 6.51 7.52 15.67
C TYR A 21 7.53 6.40 15.51
N THR A 22 7.16 5.21 15.92
CA THR A 22 7.90 3.98 15.66
C THR A 22 7.50 3.40 14.32
N PHE A 23 8.48 3.13 13.45
CA PHE A 23 8.23 2.48 12.18
C PHE A 23 8.14 0.97 12.36
N LEU A 24 7.11 0.37 11.78
CA LEU A 24 6.89 -1.08 11.79
C LEU A 24 6.72 -1.59 10.36
N THR A 25 7.25 -2.78 10.10
CA THR A 25 6.79 -3.56 8.96
C THR A 25 5.41 -4.14 9.27
N PHE A 26 4.69 -4.58 8.26
CA PHE A 26 3.40 -5.21 8.47
C PHE A 26 3.54 -6.59 9.16
N GLU A 27 4.63 -7.33 8.86
CA GLU A 27 4.95 -8.58 9.55
C GLU A 27 5.18 -8.34 11.05
N GLU A 28 5.94 -7.29 11.42
CA GLU A 28 6.17 -6.92 12.83
C GLU A 28 4.85 -6.55 13.53
N TYR A 29 4.00 -5.75 12.87
CA TYR A 29 2.67 -5.43 13.39
C TYR A 29 1.83 -6.69 13.63
N CYS A 30 1.75 -7.60 12.66
CA CYS A 30 1.03 -8.85 12.80
C CYS A 30 1.58 -9.71 13.95
N ALA A 31 2.90 -9.84 14.06
CA ALA A 31 3.56 -10.61 15.09
C ALA A 31 3.25 -10.08 16.51
N ILE A 32 3.22 -8.75 16.70
CA ILE A 32 2.84 -8.12 17.96
C ILE A 32 1.36 -8.38 18.27
N ARG A 33 0.48 -8.18 17.30
CA ARG A 33 -0.97 -8.40 17.46
C ARG A 33 -1.33 -9.84 17.79
N GLN A 34 -0.59 -10.80 17.25
CA GLN A 34 -0.79 -12.23 17.47
C GLN A 34 -0.04 -12.78 18.69
N GLY A 35 0.73 -11.94 19.39
CA GLY A 35 1.51 -12.33 20.56
C GLY A 35 2.70 -13.26 20.27
N THR A 36 3.15 -13.33 19.01
CA THR A 36 4.30 -14.15 18.56
C THR A 36 5.62 -13.36 18.59
N SER A 37 5.56 -12.04 18.74
CA SER A 37 6.72 -11.17 18.91
C SER A 37 7.27 -11.21 20.35
N SER A 38 8.56 -10.90 20.50
CA SER A 38 9.16 -10.57 21.81
C SER A 38 8.60 -9.25 22.37
N GLN A 39 8.25 -8.31 21.54
CA GLN A 39 7.50 -7.11 21.89
C GLN A 39 6.03 -7.47 22.12
N LYS A 40 5.51 -7.18 23.32
CA LYS A 40 4.16 -7.63 23.72
C LYS A 40 3.04 -6.67 23.38
N THR A 41 3.35 -5.39 23.16
CA THR A 41 2.37 -4.33 22.88
C THR A 41 2.86 -3.46 21.74
N LEU A 42 1.91 -2.95 20.96
CA LEU A 42 2.21 -1.92 19.97
C LEU A 42 2.73 -0.65 20.67
N PRO A 43 3.65 0.10 20.05
CA PRO A 43 4.05 1.42 20.53
C PRO A 43 2.84 2.36 20.65
N GLU A 44 2.93 3.38 21.51
CA GLU A 44 1.85 4.38 21.65
C GLU A 44 1.62 5.15 20.34
N GLN A 45 2.70 5.45 19.62
CA GLN A 45 2.66 6.07 18.30
C GLN A 45 3.46 5.21 17.33
N TYR A 46 2.81 4.79 16.24
CA TYR A 46 3.47 3.96 15.23
C TYR A 46 2.92 4.21 13.83
N VAL A 47 3.74 3.87 12.87
CA VAL A 47 3.38 3.85 11.46
C VAL A 47 3.81 2.53 10.83
N ILE A 48 2.86 1.83 10.23
CA ILE A 48 3.10 0.66 9.39
C ILE A 48 3.47 1.18 8.01
N MET A 49 4.75 1.06 7.63
CA MET A 49 5.22 1.49 6.31
C MET A 49 5.00 0.39 5.29
N ARG A 50 4.23 0.70 4.26
CA ARG A 50 3.88 -0.22 3.17
C ARG A 50 4.20 0.41 1.81
N HIS A 51 4.74 -0.40 0.90
CA HIS A 51 5.03 -0.03 -0.47
C HIS A 51 4.43 -1.05 -1.43
N ASP A 52 3.56 -0.58 -2.32
CA ASP A 52 3.02 -1.39 -3.40
C ASP A 52 3.88 -1.19 -4.65
N VAL A 53 4.68 -2.20 -4.96
CA VAL A 53 5.59 -2.19 -6.11
C VAL A 53 4.83 -2.68 -7.33
N ASP A 54 4.06 -1.79 -7.95
CA ASP A 54 3.26 -2.12 -9.14
C ASP A 54 4.10 -2.27 -10.40
N LYS A 55 5.12 -1.43 -10.54
CA LYS A 55 6.01 -1.33 -11.70
C LYS A 55 7.30 -0.61 -11.34
N ARG A 56 8.32 -0.74 -12.21
CA ARG A 56 9.58 0.01 -12.10
C ARG A 56 10.26 -0.20 -10.74
N PRO A 57 10.54 -1.44 -10.34
CA PRO A 57 11.06 -1.80 -9.02
C PRO A 57 12.42 -1.17 -8.69
N GLU A 58 13.13 -0.64 -9.68
CA GLU A 58 14.35 0.14 -9.48
C GLU A 58 14.12 1.42 -8.65
N PHE A 59 12.91 1.99 -8.66
CA PHE A 59 12.54 3.11 -7.79
C PHE A 59 12.33 2.64 -6.34
N SER A 60 11.84 1.42 -6.16
CA SER A 60 11.68 0.84 -4.82
C SER A 60 13.03 0.60 -4.15
N VAL A 61 14.07 0.25 -4.91
CA VAL A 61 15.44 0.14 -4.37
C VAL A 61 15.94 1.47 -3.84
N LEU A 62 15.72 2.57 -4.57
CA LEU A 62 16.12 3.91 -4.13
C LEU A 62 15.40 4.35 -2.84
N THR A 63 14.10 4.02 -2.74
CA THR A 63 13.32 4.28 -1.52
C THR A 63 13.84 3.43 -0.35
N ALA A 64 14.05 2.15 -0.56
CA ALA A 64 14.56 1.23 0.45
C ALA A 64 15.97 1.60 0.95
N GLU A 65 16.86 2.04 0.06
CA GLU A 65 18.19 2.52 0.45
C GLU A 65 18.12 3.78 1.30
N MET A 66 17.19 4.69 1.01
CA MET A 66 16.96 5.88 1.83
C MET A 66 16.43 5.49 3.22
N GLU A 67 15.41 4.66 3.29
CA GLU A 67 14.82 4.18 4.54
C GLU A 67 15.83 3.45 5.41
N ALA A 68 16.59 2.51 4.83
CA ALA A 68 17.65 1.79 5.54
C ALA A 68 18.72 2.74 6.08
N GLY A 69 19.09 3.78 5.31
CA GLY A 69 20.02 4.82 5.74
C GLY A 69 19.52 5.67 6.91
N MET A 70 18.20 5.70 7.15
CA MET A 70 17.53 6.33 8.29
C MET A 70 17.19 5.35 9.41
N GLY A 71 17.51 4.05 9.27
CA GLY A 71 17.11 3.03 10.24
C GLY A 71 15.64 2.63 10.18
N VAL A 72 14.92 3.07 9.14
CA VAL A 72 13.51 2.75 8.92
C VAL A 72 13.38 1.42 8.20
N LYS A 73 12.46 0.58 8.67
CA LYS A 73 12.04 -0.64 7.99
C LYS A 73 10.63 -0.47 7.42
N ALA A 74 10.37 -1.11 6.29
CA ALA A 74 9.09 -1.07 5.59
C ALA A 74 8.78 -2.42 4.94
N SER A 75 7.52 -2.61 4.52
CA SER A 75 7.05 -3.79 3.80
C SER A 75 6.91 -3.47 2.32
N TYR A 76 7.56 -4.24 1.46
CA TYR A 76 7.55 -4.08 0.01
C TYR A 76 6.81 -5.23 -0.66
N TYR A 77 5.66 -4.95 -1.26
CA TYR A 77 4.79 -5.94 -1.91
C TYR A 77 5.01 -5.98 -3.41
N PHE A 78 5.47 -7.14 -3.92
CA PHE A 78 5.78 -7.33 -5.34
C PHE A 78 4.70 -8.16 -6.04
N ARG A 79 4.30 -7.73 -7.25
CA ARG A 79 3.43 -8.49 -8.14
C ARG A 79 4.25 -9.53 -8.91
N ILE A 80 3.60 -10.63 -9.32
CA ILE A 80 4.25 -11.66 -10.13
C ILE A 80 4.53 -11.21 -11.58
N GLY A 81 3.84 -10.18 -12.06
CA GLY A 81 4.01 -9.63 -13.40
C GLY A 81 5.39 -8.98 -13.61
N LYS A 82 5.89 -9.08 -14.85
CA LYS A 82 7.23 -8.60 -15.26
C LYS A 82 7.51 -7.13 -14.98
N GLU A 83 6.47 -6.30 -14.82
CA GLU A 83 6.60 -4.88 -14.51
C GLU A 83 7.12 -4.64 -13.09
N SER A 84 6.83 -5.57 -12.18
CA SER A 84 7.17 -5.52 -10.75
C SER A 84 8.24 -6.55 -10.39
N ASN A 85 8.09 -7.78 -10.89
CA ASN A 85 8.96 -8.89 -10.55
C ASN A 85 10.37 -8.72 -11.14
N ARG A 86 11.30 -8.33 -10.30
CA ARG A 86 12.73 -8.19 -10.58
C ARG A 86 13.53 -8.79 -9.42
N PRO A 87 14.01 -10.04 -9.55
CA PRO A 87 14.72 -10.75 -8.49
C PRO A 87 15.88 -9.98 -7.87
N GLU A 88 16.65 -9.25 -8.67
CA GLU A 88 17.76 -8.42 -8.20
C GLU A 88 17.29 -7.28 -7.29
N CYS A 89 16.15 -6.61 -7.61
CA CYS A 89 15.57 -5.57 -6.77
C CYS A 89 15.00 -6.15 -5.48
N ILE A 90 14.29 -7.28 -5.55
CA ILE A 90 13.71 -7.97 -4.40
C ILE A 90 14.81 -8.38 -3.41
N LYS A 91 15.87 -9.03 -3.90
CA LYS A 91 17.02 -9.45 -3.08
C LYS A 91 17.72 -8.24 -2.45
N ARG A 92 17.90 -7.14 -3.21
CA ARG A 92 18.55 -5.94 -2.70
C ARG A 92 17.74 -5.32 -1.56
N ILE A 93 16.42 -5.20 -1.70
CA ILE A 93 15.53 -4.64 -0.66
C ILE A 93 15.51 -5.54 0.58
N ALA A 94 15.45 -6.86 0.40
CA ALA A 94 15.57 -7.82 1.51
C ALA A 94 16.91 -7.70 2.26
N GLN A 95 18.04 -7.53 1.54
CA GLN A 95 19.37 -7.33 2.12
C GLN A 95 19.49 -6.03 2.93
N LEU A 96 18.67 -5.02 2.63
CA LEU A 96 18.58 -3.78 3.40
C LEU A 96 17.77 -3.93 4.68
N GLY A 97 17.18 -5.11 4.92
CA GLY A 97 16.44 -5.42 6.15
C GLY A 97 14.95 -5.10 6.11
N HIS A 98 14.40 -4.84 4.91
CA HIS A 98 12.97 -4.64 4.70
C HIS A 98 12.23 -5.97 4.56
N GLU A 99 10.94 -5.96 4.89
CA GLU A 99 10.03 -7.07 4.60
C GLU A 99 9.70 -7.12 3.11
N ILE A 100 9.64 -8.33 2.56
CA ILE A 100 9.10 -8.60 1.22
C ILE A 100 7.80 -9.36 1.36
N GLY A 101 6.74 -8.89 0.69
CA GLY A 101 5.44 -9.54 0.62
C GLY A 101 4.97 -9.79 -0.81
N TYR A 102 3.94 -10.62 -0.95
CA TYR A 102 3.31 -10.88 -2.26
C TYR A 102 2.13 -9.93 -2.50
N HIS A 103 2.23 -9.10 -3.56
CA HIS A 103 1.14 -8.22 -4.02
C HIS A 103 0.25 -8.96 -5.00
N TYR A 104 -0.73 -9.70 -4.45
CA TYR A 104 -1.50 -10.67 -5.21
C TYR A 104 -2.67 -10.05 -6.01
N GLU A 105 -2.91 -10.60 -7.22
CA GLU A 105 -4.02 -10.24 -8.10
C GLU A 105 -4.64 -11.46 -8.79
N ASP A 106 -4.53 -12.61 -8.16
CA ASP A 106 -4.77 -13.93 -8.73
C ASP A 106 -6.21 -14.13 -9.20
N MET A 107 -7.22 -13.60 -8.48
CA MET A 107 -8.60 -13.61 -8.94
C MET A 107 -8.78 -12.86 -10.27
N SER A 108 -8.01 -11.78 -10.46
CA SER A 108 -8.02 -11.02 -11.71
C SER A 108 -7.36 -11.79 -12.85
N LEU A 109 -6.21 -12.40 -12.59
CA LEU A 109 -5.45 -13.20 -13.56
C LEU A 109 -6.22 -14.46 -13.98
N CYS A 110 -6.92 -15.10 -13.05
CA CYS A 110 -7.70 -16.31 -13.25
C CYS A 110 -9.19 -16.04 -13.55
N LYS A 111 -9.55 -14.78 -13.88
CA LYS A 111 -10.91 -14.39 -14.32
C LYS A 111 -12.02 -14.82 -13.34
N GLY A 112 -11.73 -14.79 -12.04
CA GLY A 112 -12.68 -15.10 -10.97
C GLY A 112 -12.80 -16.59 -10.60
N ASP A 113 -12.03 -17.47 -11.21
CA ASP A 113 -11.97 -18.89 -10.86
C ASP A 113 -11.14 -19.06 -9.58
N HIS A 114 -11.79 -19.36 -8.47
CA HIS A 114 -11.14 -19.48 -7.15
C HIS A 114 -10.10 -20.60 -7.09
N ASP A 115 -10.35 -21.74 -7.72
CA ASP A 115 -9.47 -22.90 -7.64
C ASP A 115 -8.18 -22.65 -8.43
N LYS A 116 -8.31 -22.09 -9.63
CA LYS A 116 -7.16 -21.66 -10.42
C LYS A 116 -6.42 -20.51 -9.76
N ALA A 117 -7.12 -19.54 -9.20
CA ALA A 117 -6.53 -18.42 -8.50
C ALA A 117 -5.71 -18.88 -7.27
N TYR A 118 -6.25 -19.83 -6.50
CA TYR A 118 -5.54 -20.38 -5.35
C TYR A 118 -4.31 -21.20 -5.76
N ALA A 119 -4.42 -22.00 -6.81
CA ALA A 119 -3.27 -22.74 -7.37
C ALA A 119 -2.16 -21.76 -7.83
N HIS A 120 -2.53 -20.74 -8.61
CA HIS A 120 -1.62 -19.71 -9.11
C HIS A 120 -0.99 -18.90 -7.97
N PHE A 121 -1.78 -18.56 -6.93
CA PHE A 121 -1.27 -17.88 -5.74
C PHE A 121 -0.18 -18.70 -5.04
N LYS A 122 -0.41 -20.01 -4.86
CA LYS A 122 0.58 -20.91 -4.25
C LYS A 122 1.89 -20.96 -5.05
N GLU A 123 1.79 -21.13 -6.37
CA GLU A 123 2.96 -21.15 -7.25
C GLU A 123 3.73 -19.84 -7.19
N SER A 124 3.02 -18.70 -7.22
CA SER A 124 3.62 -17.37 -7.11
C SER A 124 4.27 -17.14 -5.76
N LEU A 125 3.64 -17.58 -4.67
CA LEU A 125 4.17 -17.46 -3.32
C LEU A 125 5.46 -18.28 -3.17
N GLU A 126 5.47 -19.53 -3.64
CA GLU A 126 6.66 -20.39 -3.62
C GLU A 126 7.80 -19.81 -4.49
N TYR A 127 7.46 -19.19 -5.61
CA TYR A 127 8.45 -18.48 -6.42
C TYR A 127 9.09 -17.32 -5.63
N PHE A 128 8.32 -16.47 -4.95
CA PHE A 128 8.87 -15.37 -4.17
C PHE A 128 9.64 -15.86 -2.93
N ARG A 129 9.23 -16.98 -2.34
CA ARG A 129 9.93 -17.61 -1.21
C ARG A 129 11.36 -18.05 -1.51
N GLN A 130 11.74 -18.16 -2.78
CA GLN A 130 13.12 -18.38 -3.18
C GLN A 130 14.04 -17.18 -2.87
N PHE A 131 13.47 -15.99 -2.68
CA PHE A 131 14.21 -14.74 -2.45
C PHE A 131 14.12 -14.25 -1.00
N TYR A 132 12.98 -14.51 -0.35
CA TYR A 132 12.68 -14.05 1.01
C TYR A 132 11.63 -14.96 1.65
N PRO A 133 11.67 -15.21 2.97
CA PRO A 133 10.66 -16.04 3.66
C PRO A 133 9.34 -15.26 3.81
N ILE A 134 8.58 -15.13 2.73
CA ILE A 134 7.33 -14.36 2.66
C ILE A 134 6.35 -14.81 3.76
N ARG A 135 5.94 -13.86 4.61
CA ARG A 135 5.00 -14.07 5.73
C ARG A 135 3.72 -13.25 5.59
N THR A 136 3.68 -12.26 4.71
CA THR A 136 2.48 -11.45 4.49
C THR A 136 2.17 -11.31 2.99
N CYS A 137 0.92 -11.06 2.68
CA CYS A 137 0.49 -10.70 1.34
C CYS A 137 -0.42 -9.48 1.38
N CYS A 138 -0.58 -8.80 0.26
CA CYS A 138 -1.45 -7.66 0.11
C CYS A 138 -2.12 -7.65 -1.24
N MET A 139 -3.42 -7.36 -1.29
CA MET A 139 -4.19 -7.32 -2.52
C MET A 139 -3.79 -6.16 -3.42
N HIS A 140 -3.50 -6.46 -4.72
CA HIS A 140 -3.40 -5.44 -5.76
C HIS A 140 -4.80 -5.02 -6.24
N GLY A 141 -5.04 -3.71 -6.29
CA GLY A 141 -6.35 -3.15 -6.63
C GLY A 141 -6.87 -3.48 -8.03
N ALA A 142 -6.00 -3.85 -8.98
CA ALA A 142 -6.32 -4.25 -10.35
C ALA A 142 -7.51 -3.47 -10.95
N PRO A 143 -7.41 -2.15 -11.17
CA PRO A 143 -8.56 -1.27 -11.44
C PRO A 143 -9.31 -1.60 -12.74
N THR A 144 -8.68 -2.31 -13.66
CA THR A 144 -9.28 -2.75 -14.95
C THR A 144 -9.95 -4.11 -14.87
N SER A 145 -9.81 -4.83 -13.76
CA SER A 145 -10.44 -6.13 -13.53
C SER A 145 -11.83 -5.96 -12.90
N ARG A 146 -12.76 -6.86 -13.22
CA ARG A 146 -14.05 -6.99 -12.53
C ARG A 146 -13.94 -7.81 -11.24
N HIS A 147 -12.84 -8.53 -11.05
CA HIS A 147 -12.64 -9.46 -9.95
C HIS A 147 -11.81 -8.80 -8.84
N ASP A 148 -12.34 -8.83 -7.63
CA ASP A 148 -11.63 -8.41 -6.42
C ASP A 148 -10.82 -9.59 -5.90
N SER A 149 -9.51 -9.43 -5.80
CA SER A 149 -8.62 -10.52 -5.40
C SER A 149 -8.79 -10.93 -3.93
N ARG A 150 -9.36 -10.07 -3.07
CA ARG A 150 -9.71 -10.43 -1.68
C ARG A 150 -10.73 -11.57 -1.60
N LYS A 151 -11.58 -11.72 -2.62
CA LYS A 151 -12.57 -12.81 -2.70
C LYS A 151 -11.97 -14.22 -2.76
N LEU A 152 -10.67 -14.33 -3.07
CA LEU A 152 -9.96 -15.61 -2.96
C LEU A 152 -10.10 -16.21 -1.56
N TRP A 153 -10.10 -15.36 -0.56
CA TRP A 153 -10.15 -15.76 0.86
C TRP A 153 -11.57 -16.01 1.39
N GLU A 154 -12.59 -15.89 0.56
CA GLU A 154 -13.95 -16.37 0.86
C GLU A 154 -14.03 -17.91 0.82
N LYS A 155 -13.17 -18.55 0.02
CA LYS A 155 -13.12 -20.01 -0.16
C LYS A 155 -11.90 -20.66 0.51
N TYR A 156 -10.80 -19.94 0.60
CA TYR A 156 -9.51 -20.43 1.11
C TYR A 156 -8.99 -19.55 2.25
N SER A 157 -7.97 -20.03 2.96
CA SER A 157 -7.28 -19.26 3.98
C SER A 157 -5.81 -19.04 3.59
N TYR A 158 -5.35 -17.79 3.60
CA TYR A 158 -3.92 -17.50 3.44
C TYR A 158 -3.10 -18.02 4.64
N ARG A 159 -3.74 -18.22 5.79
CA ARG A 159 -3.07 -18.79 6.98
C ARG A 159 -2.65 -20.24 6.77
N ASP A 160 -3.35 -21.00 5.93
CA ASP A 160 -2.97 -22.37 5.55
C ASP A 160 -1.66 -22.39 4.75
N LEU A 161 -1.28 -21.26 4.18
CA LEU A 161 -0.01 -21.06 3.47
C LEU A 161 1.06 -20.42 4.37
N GLN A 162 0.87 -20.44 5.71
CA GLN A 162 1.77 -19.87 6.71
C GLN A 162 1.97 -18.34 6.57
N LEU A 163 1.00 -17.65 5.96
CA LEU A 163 0.97 -16.20 5.96
C LEU A 163 0.31 -15.68 7.24
N THR A 164 0.93 -14.70 7.86
CA THR A 164 0.50 -14.13 9.15
C THR A 164 -0.45 -12.97 8.99
N GLY A 165 -0.51 -12.34 7.80
CA GLY A 165 -1.38 -11.20 7.60
C GLY A 165 -1.62 -10.80 6.15
N GLU A 166 -2.77 -10.13 5.99
CA GLU A 166 -3.20 -9.38 4.82
C GLU A 166 -3.80 -8.05 5.31
N PRO A 167 -3.32 -6.87 4.87
CA PRO A 167 -3.68 -5.59 5.48
C PRO A 167 -5.17 -5.31 5.56
N TYR A 168 -5.96 -5.68 4.56
CA TYR A 168 -7.41 -5.40 4.55
C TYR A 168 -8.21 -6.28 5.50
N PHE A 169 -7.63 -7.38 6.02
CA PHE A 169 -8.27 -8.30 6.96
C PHE A 169 -7.67 -8.23 8.36
N ASP A 170 -6.39 -7.87 8.49
CA ASP A 170 -5.67 -7.98 9.76
C ASP A 170 -5.34 -6.62 10.41
N VAL A 171 -5.56 -5.50 9.72
CA VAL A 171 -5.45 -4.16 10.32
C VAL A 171 -6.80 -3.71 10.87
N ASP A 172 -6.82 -3.32 12.14
CA ASP A 172 -8.00 -2.69 12.73
C ASP A 172 -8.08 -1.21 12.34
N PHE A 173 -8.70 -0.94 11.20
CA PHE A 173 -8.89 0.43 10.70
C PHE A 173 -9.85 1.30 11.55
N ASN A 174 -10.44 0.76 12.61
CA ASN A 174 -11.09 1.59 13.64
C ASN A 174 -10.06 2.33 14.49
N GLN A 175 -8.83 1.82 14.58
CA GLN A 175 -7.74 2.38 15.38
C GLN A 175 -6.61 2.94 14.52
N VAL A 176 -6.43 2.43 13.30
CA VAL A 176 -5.32 2.75 12.40
C VAL A 176 -5.82 3.61 11.24
N LEU A 177 -5.31 4.82 11.12
CA LEU A 177 -5.55 5.69 9.95
C LEU A 177 -4.83 5.12 8.72
N TYR A 178 -5.53 4.98 7.61
CA TYR A 178 -4.95 4.56 6.34
C TYR A 178 -4.72 5.75 5.42
N LEU A 179 -3.48 5.98 5.04
CA LEU A 179 -3.06 6.98 4.07
C LEU A 179 -2.44 6.28 2.85
N THR A 180 -2.85 6.67 1.65
CA THR A 180 -2.28 6.13 0.41
C THR A 180 -2.04 7.24 -0.61
N ASP A 181 -0.93 7.14 -1.35
CA ASP A 181 -0.58 8.06 -2.44
C ASP A 181 -1.29 7.73 -3.76
N THR A 182 -2.39 6.94 -3.69
CA THR A 182 -3.16 6.55 -4.85
C THR A 182 -3.77 7.76 -5.55
N GLY A 183 -3.54 7.86 -6.86
CA GLY A 183 -3.93 9.04 -7.62
C GLY A 183 -2.88 10.16 -7.61
N ARG A 184 -1.75 9.99 -6.91
CA ARG A 184 -0.72 10.99 -6.68
C ARG A 184 -1.26 12.19 -5.88
N CYS A 185 -2.06 11.87 -4.89
CA CYS A 185 -2.57 12.73 -3.83
C CYS A 185 -2.94 11.84 -2.65
N TRP A 186 -3.05 12.38 -1.45
CA TRP A 186 -3.36 11.60 -0.25
C TRP A 186 -4.86 11.49 0.05
N ASP A 187 -5.67 12.35 -0.58
CA ASP A 187 -7.13 12.31 -0.60
C ASP A 187 -7.70 11.57 -1.82
N GLY A 188 -6.89 10.72 -2.44
CA GLY A 188 -7.20 10.02 -3.70
C GLY A 188 -8.23 8.90 -3.58
N PHE A 189 -8.91 8.73 -2.44
CA PHE A 189 -9.94 7.70 -2.26
C PHE A 189 -11.10 7.83 -3.27
N TYR A 190 -11.36 9.02 -3.81
CA TYR A 190 -12.33 9.24 -4.89
C TYR A 190 -11.92 8.57 -6.21
N PHE A 191 -10.61 8.37 -6.45
CA PHE A 191 -10.08 7.74 -7.65
C PHE A 191 -9.73 6.27 -7.44
N SER A 192 -9.81 5.76 -6.21
CA SER A 192 -9.50 4.37 -5.90
C SER A 192 -10.76 3.53 -5.84
N LEU A 193 -10.79 2.44 -6.61
CA LEU A 193 -11.91 1.49 -6.57
C LEU A 193 -11.78 0.49 -5.42
N ARG A 194 -10.55 0.08 -5.07
CA ARG A 194 -10.31 -1.00 -4.12
C ARG A 194 -9.22 -0.72 -3.08
N ASP A 195 -8.24 0.12 -3.42
CA ASP A 195 -7.21 0.57 -2.47
C ASP A 195 -7.76 1.71 -1.59
N ARG A 196 -8.76 1.35 -0.77
CA ARG A 196 -9.43 2.27 0.17
C ARG A 196 -10.13 1.49 1.27
N VAL A 197 -10.30 2.13 2.41
CA VAL A 197 -11.07 1.63 3.56
C VAL A 197 -12.36 2.47 3.65
N THR A 198 -13.40 2.01 2.98
CA THR A 198 -14.63 2.80 2.73
C THR A 198 -15.35 3.14 4.02
N ASP A 199 -15.46 2.16 4.94
CA ASP A 199 -16.28 2.26 6.15
C ASP A 199 -15.71 3.27 7.16
N GLN A 200 -14.42 3.59 7.10
CA GLN A 200 -13.75 4.52 8.02
C GLN A 200 -13.54 5.91 7.42
N GLN A 201 -13.70 6.08 6.11
CA GLN A 201 -13.32 7.32 5.42
C GLN A 201 -14.08 8.54 5.95
N GLN A 202 -15.39 8.42 6.20
CA GLN A 202 -16.18 9.53 6.74
C GLN A 202 -15.68 9.95 8.12
N ARG A 203 -15.40 9.00 8.99
CA ARG A 203 -14.86 9.24 10.33
C ARG A 203 -13.50 9.97 10.28
N TRP A 204 -12.63 9.60 9.35
CA TRP A 204 -11.33 10.26 9.17
C TRP A 204 -11.50 11.69 8.64
N ASN A 205 -12.44 11.90 7.72
CA ASN A 205 -12.76 13.23 7.22
C ASN A 205 -13.32 14.13 8.34
N ASP A 206 -14.23 13.61 9.17
CA ASP A 206 -14.82 14.34 10.31
C ASP A 206 -13.77 14.66 11.38
N ALA A 207 -12.75 13.82 11.52
CA ALA A 207 -11.59 14.05 12.38
C ALA A 207 -10.57 15.05 11.80
N GLY A 208 -10.75 15.51 10.57
CA GLY A 208 -9.81 16.39 9.87
C GLY A 208 -8.56 15.68 9.33
N TRP A 209 -8.60 14.35 9.18
CA TRP A 209 -7.49 13.53 8.72
C TRP A 209 -7.58 13.24 7.20
N SER A 210 -7.98 14.24 6.43
CA SER A 210 -7.95 14.21 4.97
C SER A 210 -6.92 15.22 4.48
N TYR A 211 -5.93 14.75 3.75
CA TYR A 211 -4.79 15.54 3.30
C TYR A 211 -4.66 15.42 1.79
N HIS A 212 -4.33 16.51 1.11
CA HIS A 212 -4.08 16.50 -0.34
C HIS A 212 -2.59 16.31 -0.64
N THR A 213 -1.75 16.99 0.11
CA THR A 213 -0.29 17.05 -0.11
C THR A 213 0.49 16.39 1.03
N THR A 214 1.73 15.99 0.73
CA THR A 214 2.66 15.47 1.75
C THR A 214 3.02 16.55 2.77
N ASP A 215 3.11 17.82 2.37
CA ASP A 215 3.39 18.92 3.29
C ASP A 215 2.25 19.10 4.33
N GLU A 216 0.99 18.85 3.96
CA GLU A 216 -0.14 18.86 4.91
C GLU A 216 0.00 17.76 5.96
N ILE A 217 0.40 16.54 5.55
CA ILE A 217 0.66 15.44 6.50
C ILE A 217 1.81 15.81 7.44
N ILE A 218 2.92 16.33 6.89
CA ILE A 218 4.07 16.77 7.68
C ILE A 218 3.66 17.81 8.73
N ASN A 219 2.87 18.80 8.32
CA ASN A 219 2.37 19.84 9.23
C ASN A 219 1.47 19.25 10.33
N ALA A 220 0.58 18.30 9.98
CA ALA A 220 -0.30 17.65 10.93
C ALA A 220 0.47 16.77 11.94
N VAL A 221 1.51 16.07 11.48
CA VAL A 221 2.44 15.31 12.33
C VAL A 221 3.14 16.25 13.31
N GLN A 222 3.72 17.36 12.84
CA GLN A 222 4.42 18.34 13.66
C GLN A 222 3.52 19.05 14.67
N ALA A 223 2.26 19.26 14.29
CA ALA A 223 1.24 19.85 15.18
C ALA A 223 0.62 18.84 16.16
N GLY A 224 0.91 17.53 16.01
CA GLY A 224 0.29 16.48 16.82
C GLY A 224 -1.21 16.31 16.60
N THR A 225 -1.73 16.71 15.43
CA THR A 225 -3.17 16.69 15.10
C THR A 225 -3.58 15.49 14.23
N ILE A 226 -2.64 14.62 13.89
CA ILE A 226 -2.89 13.39 13.13
C ILE A 226 -3.00 12.18 14.06
N ALA A 227 -3.55 11.07 13.56
CA ALA A 227 -3.69 9.83 14.33
C ALA A 227 -2.33 9.29 14.82
N LYS A 228 -2.32 8.75 16.05
CA LYS A 228 -1.14 8.13 16.66
C LYS A 228 -0.77 6.77 16.04
N ALA A 229 -1.73 6.10 15.41
CA ALA A 229 -1.56 4.83 14.73
C ALA A 229 -1.91 4.99 13.26
N MET A 230 -0.98 4.70 12.37
CA MET A 230 -1.17 4.88 10.93
C MET A 230 -0.63 3.70 10.12
N MET A 231 -1.23 3.46 8.97
CA MET A 231 -0.62 2.73 7.87
C MET A 231 -0.45 3.70 6.70
N ILE A 232 0.79 3.87 6.26
CA ILE A 232 1.12 4.70 5.10
C ILE A 232 1.51 3.78 3.95
N ASN A 233 0.69 3.79 2.89
CA ASN A 233 0.97 3.07 1.65
C ASN A 233 1.49 4.02 0.59
N THR A 234 2.66 3.74 0.05
CA THR A 234 3.20 4.46 -1.10
C THR A 234 3.50 3.53 -2.28
N HIS A 235 3.54 4.12 -3.46
CA HIS A 235 3.93 3.42 -4.68
C HIS A 235 5.26 4.03 -5.15
N PRO A 236 6.41 3.40 -4.90
CA PRO A 236 7.74 3.99 -5.11
C PRO A 236 7.99 4.57 -6.49
N GLN A 237 7.35 4.03 -7.53
CA GLN A 237 7.45 4.56 -8.89
C GLN A 237 6.91 5.99 -9.06
N ARG A 238 6.16 6.52 -8.09
CA ARG A 238 5.63 7.89 -8.09
C ARG A 238 6.61 8.90 -7.50
N TRP A 239 7.57 8.42 -6.71
CA TRP A 239 8.51 9.24 -5.94
C TRP A 239 9.87 9.31 -6.63
N THR A 240 10.21 10.48 -7.17
CA THR A 240 11.48 10.65 -7.87
C THR A 240 11.93 12.12 -7.90
N ASP A 241 13.23 12.33 -7.71
CA ASP A 241 13.85 13.64 -7.88
C ASP A 241 14.20 13.94 -9.34
N LYS A 242 14.16 12.93 -10.24
CA LYS A 242 14.47 13.08 -11.68
C LYS A 242 13.35 13.87 -12.37
N PRO A 243 13.61 15.11 -12.88
CA PRO A 243 12.53 15.98 -13.39
C PRO A 243 11.70 15.37 -14.50
N VAL A 244 12.34 14.72 -15.47
CA VAL A 244 11.65 14.11 -16.62
C VAL A 244 10.75 12.95 -16.18
N ALA A 245 11.23 12.08 -15.28
CA ALA A 245 10.45 10.97 -14.76
C ALA A 245 9.28 11.48 -13.91
N TRP A 246 9.50 12.53 -13.13
CA TRP A 246 8.48 13.17 -12.31
C TRP A 246 7.36 13.77 -13.17
N VAL A 247 7.69 14.54 -14.22
CA VAL A 247 6.70 15.14 -15.14
C VAL A 247 5.94 14.03 -15.88
N LYS A 248 6.64 13.02 -16.39
CA LYS A 248 6.00 11.88 -17.07
C LYS A 248 4.99 11.17 -16.17
N GLU A 249 5.34 10.91 -14.92
CA GLU A 249 4.42 10.24 -13.98
C GLU A 249 3.25 11.16 -13.62
N LEU A 250 3.49 12.47 -13.41
CA LEU A 250 2.43 13.45 -13.16
C LEU A 250 1.38 13.47 -14.29
N VAL A 251 1.82 13.62 -15.53
CA VAL A 251 0.92 13.66 -16.70
C VAL A 251 0.17 12.33 -16.84
N THR A 252 0.90 11.22 -16.77
CA THR A 252 0.30 9.87 -16.89
C THR A 252 -0.75 9.62 -15.81
N GLN A 253 -0.47 10.03 -14.57
CA GLN A 253 -1.41 9.82 -13.47
C GLN A 253 -2.64 10.72 -13.58
N ASN A 254 -2.47 11.98 -13.98
CA ASN A 254 -3.62 12.89 -14.20
C ASN A 254 -4.56 12.37 -15.29
N VAL A 255 -4.02 11.86 -16.41
CA VAL A 255 -4.82 11.22 -17.45
C VAL A 255 -5.58 10.01 -16.90
N LYS A 256 -4.91 9.14 -16.12
CA LYS A 256 -5.56 7.98 -15.48
C LYS A 256 -6.65 8.41 -14.48
N ASN A 257 -6.41 9.43 -13.67
CA ASN A 257 -7.39 9.96 -12.71
C ASN A 257 -8.63 10.48 -13.43
N PHE A 258 -8.43 11.25 -14.52
CA PHE A 258 -9.54 11.73 -15.35
C PHE A 258 -10.38 10.59 -15.93
N VAL A 259 -9.73 9.57 -16.53
CA VAL A 259 -10.43 8.40 -17.06
C VAL A 259 -11.17 7.63 -15.95
N LYS A 260 -10.54 7.43 -14.79
CA LYS A 260 -11.18 6.75 -13.65
C LYS A 260 -12.39 7.53 -13.12
N ALA A 261 -12.25 8.85 -12.96
CA ALA A 261 -13.35 9.72 -12.53
C ALA A 261 -14.53 9.64 -13.50
N THR A 262 -14.27 9.67 -14.81
CA THR A 262 -15.30 9.56 -15.86
C THR A 262 -16.03 8.19 -15.79
N ILE A 263 -15.28 7.10 -15.61
CA ILE A 263 -15.87 5.77 -15.48
C ILE A 263 -16.72 5.66 -14.20
N ILE A 264 -16.19 6.14 -13.06
CA ILE A 264 -16.91 6.09 -11.77
C ILE A 264 -18.18 6.94 -11.84
N HIS A 265 -18.12 8.14 -12.41
CA HIS A 265 -19.31 8.99 -12.57
C HIS A 265 -20.29 8.41 -13.59
N GLY A 266 -19.81 7.80 -14.68
CA GLY A 266 -20.66 7.08 -15.64
C GLY A 266 -21.40 5.91 -14.99
N TYR A 267 -20.78 5.10 -14.16
CA TYR A 267 -21.42 4.03 -13.40
C TYR A 267 -22.45 4.57 -12.40
N ILE A 268 -22.17 5.70 -11.76
CA ILE A 268 -23.12 6.35 -10.84
C ILE A 268 -24.34 6.83 -11.62
N TYR A 269 -24.18 7.44 -12.80
CA TYR A 269 -25.28 7.87 -13.66
C TYR A 269 -26.15 6.69 -14.13
N GLU A 270 -25.57 5.58 -14.54
CA GLU A 270 -26.31 4.36 -14.91
C GLU A 270 -27.06 3.75 -13.72
N LEU A 271 -26.46 3.73 -12.51
CA LEU A 271 -27.15 3.24 -11.30
C LEU A 271 -28.34 4.16 -10.92
N PHE A 272 -28.19 5.47 -11.02
CA PHE A 272 -29.28 6.41 -10.74
C PHE A 272 -30.36 6.41 -11.83
N ALA A 273 -30.01 6.20 -13.10
CA ALA A 273 -30.97 6.04 -14.19
C ALA A 273 -31.82 4.76 -14.07
N PHE A 274 -31.34 3.75 -13.34
CA PHE A 274 -32.09 2.53 -13.04
C PHE A 274 -33.02 2.65 -11.81
N LEU A 275 -32.84 3.69 -10.99
CA LEU A 275 -33.60 3.92 -9.74
C LEU A 275 -34.65 5.02 -9.86
N ILE A 276 -34.74 5.71 -11.00
CA ILE A 276 -35.78 6.72 -11.27
C ILE A 276 -36.66 6.14 -12.39
N PRO A 277 -37.93 5.78 -12.10
CA PRO A 277 -38.87 5.29 -13.10
C PRO A 277 -39.28 6.38 -14.10
#